data_eb490bbcdeadb8ee532191b3387c7aa9
#
_entry.id   eb490bbcdeadb8ee532191b3387c7aa9
#
_cell.length_a   1.000
_cell.length_b   1.000
_cell.length_c   1.000
_cell.angle_alpha   90.00
_cell.angle_beta   90.00
_cell.angle_gamma   90.00
#
_symmetry.space_group_name_H-M   'P 1'
#
loop_
_entity.id
_entity.type
_entity.pdbx_description
1 polymer ?
#
loop_
_entity_poly.entity_id
_entity_poly.type
_entity_poly.pdbx_seq_one_letter_code
_entity_poly.pdbx_strand_id
1 'polypeptide(L)'
;MEAQKMNAPDALWRPMTQHKSLLNNRPKHIVRAEGCFMINEDGDRILDATAGLWCVNVGHGRKELAEVAKTQMEKLAYVIPVMTSDPAVELSAKMLEMLEMDKGHVYFTSSGSEANETAFKIVRQYHLQSGNPRKSKIISRHRAYHGNTLATMTATGQAERKIGYEPLAPGFLHVPPPYPYRRHEKLTVEEHGLEC
;
A
#
# COMPACT_ATOMS: atom_id res chain seq x y z
N MET A 1 -19.33 -13.65 26.88
CA MET A 1 -18.70 -14.67 26.04
C MET A 1 -17.23 -14.68 26.43
N GLU A 2 -16.79 -15.69 27.17
CA GLU A 2 -15.38 -15.84 27.50
C GLU A 2 -14.57 -16.02 26.20
N ALA A 3 -13.54 -15.24 26.04
CA ALA A 3 -12.59 -15.39 24.93
C ALA A 3 -11.96 -16.78 25.04
N GLN A 4 -12.32 -17.68 24.15
CA GLN A 4 -11.69 -19.00 24.04
C GLN A 4 -10.21 -18.79 23.77
N LYS A 5 -9.33 -19.01 24.78
CA LYS A 5 -7.88 -19.02 24.56
C LYS A 5 -7.58 -19.99 23.43
N MET A 6 -7.10 -19.47 22.32
CA MET A 6 -6.74 -20.30 21.17
C MET A 6 -5.64 -21.30 21.57
N ASN A 7 -6.03 -22.56 21.74
CA ASN A 7 -5.08 -23.69 21.94
C ASN A 7 -4.50 -24.22 20.62
N ALA A 8 -4.80 -23.57 19.49
CA ALA A 8 -4.24 -23.94 18.21
C ALA A 8 -2.78 -23.47 18.08
N PRO A 9 -1.89 -24.25 17.46
CA PRO A 9 -0.55 -23.78 17.14
C PRO A 9 -0.63 -22.54 16.25
N ASP A 10 0.18 -21.52 16.56
CA ASP A 10 0.24 -20.28 15.78
C ASP A 10 0.96 -20.53 14.46
N ALA A 11 0.19 -20.85 13.41
CA ALA A 11 0.69 -21.11 12.06
C ALA A 11 0.78 -19.83 11.20
N LEU A 12 0.48 -18.64 11.75
CA LEU A 12 0.49 -17.40 11.04
C LEU A 12 1.92 -16.92 10.78
N TRP A 13 2.32 -16.86 9.50
CA TRP A 13 3.56 -16.20 9.12
C TRP A 13 3.35 -14.68 9.08
N ARG A 14 3.96 -13.97 10.01
CA ARG A 14 3.81 -12.51 10.13
C ARG A 14 4.85 -11.81 9.26
N PRO A 15 4.41 -10.91 8.34
CA PRO A 15 5.35 -10.10 7.56
C PRO A 15 6.13 -9.15 8.48
N MET A 16 7.32 -8.74 8.05
CA MET A 16 8.19 -7.78 8.74
C MET A 16 8.51 -8.15 10.21
N THR A 17 8.42 -9.44 10.54
CA THR A 17 8.62 -9.93 11.90
C THR A 17 9.70 -11.00 11.93
N GLN A 18 10.66 -10.87 12.85
CA GLN A 18 11.62 -11.91 13.12
C GLN A 18 10.94 -12.99 13.96
N HIS A 19 10.49 -14.08 13.35
CA HIS A 19 9.70 -15.12 13.99
C HIS A 19 10.41 -15.78 15.18
N LYS A 20 11.74 -15.86 15.17
CA LYS A 20 12.51 -16.37 16.30
C LYS A 20 12.28 -15.58 17.58
N SER A 21 12.04 -14.27 17.49
CA SER A 21 11.73 -13.44 18.66
C SER A 21 10.37 -13.74 19.28
N LEU A 22 9.44 -14.30 18.50
CA LEU A 22 8.10 -14.65 18.97
C LEU A 22 8.08 -15.88 19.88
N LEU A 23 9.15 -16.67 19.91
CA LEU A 23 9.29 -17.79 20.84
C LEU A 23 9.29 -17.33 22.30
N ASN A 24 9.83 -16.14 22.56
CA ASN A 24 9.95 -15.55 23.90
C ASN A 24 8.97 -14.39 24.15
N ASN A 25 8.46 -13.78 23.07
CA ASN A 25 7.56 -12.62 23.15
C ASN A 25 6.32 -12.88 22.29
N ARG A 26 5.25 -13.36 22.89
CA ARG A 26 3.99 -13.54 22.19
C ARG A 26 3.49 -12.22 21.62
N PRO A 27 3.00 -12.20 20.37
CA PRO A 27 2.31 -11.02 19.83
C PRO A 27 1.09 -10.69 20.70
N LYS A 28 0.81 -9.41 20.86
CA LYS A 28 -0.44 -8.98 21.51
C LYS A 28 -1.63 -9.49 20.72
N HIS A 29 -2.55 -10.15 21.40
CA HIS A 29 -3.78 -10.65 20.80
C HIS A 29 -4.85 -9.56 20.89
N ILE A 30 -5.19 -8.96 19.76
CA ILE A 30 -6.22 -7.92 19.67
C ILE A 30 -7.58 -8.58 19.44
N VAL A 31 -8.53 -8.28 20.31
CA VAL A 31 -9.87 -8.90 20.29
C VAL A 31 -10.95 -7.96 19.77
N ARG A 32 -10.74 -6.64 19.84
CA ARG A 32 -11.63 -5.62 19.27
C ARG A 32 -10.89 -4.30 19.09
N ALA A 33 -11.51 -3.40 18.32
CA ALA A 33 -11.00 -2.05 18.16
C ALA A 33 -12.16 -1.06 18.00
N GLU A 34 -11.95 0.19 18.41
CA GLU A 34 -12.94 1.26 18.33
C GLU A 34 -12.25 2.63 18.24
N GLY A 35 -12.66 3.45 17.30
CA GLY A 35 -12.02 4.75 17.03
C GLY A 35 -10.53 4.60 16.77
N CYS A 36 -9.69 5.20 17.59
CA CYS A 36 -8.23 5.12 17.48
C CYS A 36 -7.62 4.07 18.42
N PHE A 37 -8.41 3.18 19.02
CA PHE A 37 -7.90 2.25 20.01
C PHE A 37 -8.16 0.78 19.62
N MET A 38 -7.14 -0.02 19.83
CA MET A 38 -7.21 -1.48 19.83
C MET A 38 -7.30 -1.98 21.27
N ILE A 39 -8.00 -3.07 21.52
CA ILE A 39 -8.15 -3.68 22.83
C ILE A 39 -7.65 -5.12 22.75
N ASN A 40 -6.72 -5.47 23.62
CA ASN A 40 -6.17 -6.81 23.72
C ASN A 40 -7.08 -7.75 24.54
N GLU A 41 -6.68 -9.01 24.65
CA GLU A 41 -7.41 -10.04 25.42
C GLU A 41 -7.44 -9.76 26.94
N ASP A 42 -6.49 -8.97 27.45
CA ASP A 42 -6.42 -8.57 28.85
C ASP A 42 -7.28 -7.31 29.16
N GLY A 43 -7.86 -6.69 28.13
CA GLY A 43 -8.67 -5.48 28.25
C GLY A 43 -7.86 -4.18 28.14
N ASP A 44 -6.55 -4.24 27.93
CA ASP A 44 -5.74 -3.05 27.77
C ASP A 44 -6.08 -2.29 26.49
N ARG A 45 -6.16 -0.98 26.60
CA ARG A 45 -6.36 -0.08 25.47
C ARG A 45 -5.03 0.36 24.89
N ILE A 46 -4.82 0.11 23.62
CA ILE A 46 -3.61 0.45 22.87
C ILE A 46 -3.98 1.48 21.82
N LEU A 47 -3.31 2.63 21.83
CA LEU A 47 -3.48 3.64 20.80
C LEU A 47 -2.92 3.15 19.47
N ASP A 48 -3.76 3.09 18.44
CA ASP A 48 -3.35 2.82 17.06
C ASP A 48 -2.93 4.14 16.38
N ALA A 49 -1.71 4.59 16.66
CA ALA A 49 -1.16 5.83 16.10
C ALA A 49 -0.77 5.70 14.60
N THR A 50 -0.91 4.51 14.02
CA THR A 50 -0.57 4.24 12.62
C THR A 50 -1.78 3.94 11.75
N ALA A 51 -3.00 4.07 12.29
CA ALA A 51 -4.24 3.75 11.59
C ALA A 51 -4.19 2.35 10.91
N GLY A 52 -3.78 1.33 11.66
CA GLY A 52 -3.64 -0.04 11.12
C GLY A 52 -2.66 -0.13 9.96
N LEU A 53 -1.55 0.63 10.00
CA LEU A 53 -0.58 0.80 8.93
C LEU A 53 -1.23 1.46 7.68
N TRP A 54 -1.89 2.61 7.90
CA TRP A 54 -2.60 3.45 6.90
C TRP A 54 -3.85 2.81 6.26
N CYS A 55 -4.40 1.75 6.86
CA CYS A 55 -5.57 1.04 6.31
C CYS A 55 -6.89 1.44 6.99
N VAL A 56 -6.85 2.09 8.16
CA VAL A 56 -8.03 2.42 8.99
C VAL A 56 -8.08 3.92 9.28
N ASN A 57 -7.94 4.74 8.26
CA ASN A 57 -7.82 6.20 8.38
C ASN A 57 -9.07 6.88 8.97
N VAL A 58 -10.24 6.25 8.86
CA VAL A 58 -11.50 6.76 9.41
C VAL A 58 -11.83 6.20 10.80
N GLY A 59 -10.90 5.42 11.38
CA GLY A 59 -11.07 4.78 12.68
C GLY A 59 -11.72 3.40 12.62
N HIS A 60 -11.50 2.64 13.67
CA HIS A 60 -12.05 1.30 13.84
C HIS A 60 -13.52 1.32 14.23
N GLY A 61 -14.24 0.23 13.96
CA GLY A 61 -15.60 -0.02 14.48
C GLY A 61 -16.69 0.86 13.84
N ARG A 62 -16.46 1.37 12.64
CA ARG A 62 -17.43 2.19 11.88
C ARG A 62 -18.59 1.32 11.37
N LYS A 63 -19.69 1.33 12.12
CA LYS A 63 -20.86 0.50 11.84
C LYS A 63 -21.50 0.82 10.49
N GLU A 64 -21.53 2.10 10.13
CA GLU A 64 -22.08 2.57 8.86
C GLU A 64 -21.33 1.98 7.65
N LEU A 65 -20.02 1.82 7.74
CA LEU A 65 -19.23 1.18 6.66
C LEU A 65 -19.51 -0.33 6.59
N ALA A 66 -19.62 -0.98 7.75
CA ALA A 66 -19.95 -2.39 7.82
C ALA A 66 -21.34 -2.69 7.22
N GLU A 67 -22.34 -1.82 7.49
CA GLU A 67 -23.69 -2.00 6.96
C GLU A 67 -23.76 -1.76 5.43
N VAL A 68 -23.04 -0.74 4.92
CA VAL A 68 -22.95 -0.51 3.48
C VAL A 68 -22.29 -1.71 2.79
N ALA A 69 -21.17 -2.24 3.34
CA ALA A 69 -20.50 -3.41 2.80
C ALA A 69 -21.42 -4.64 2.78
N LYS A 70 -22.14 -4.91 3.89
CA LYS A 70 -23.10 -6.01 4.00
C LYS A 70 -24.19 -5.89 2.93
N THR A 71 -24.84 -4.73 2.84
CA THR A 71 -25.92 -4.47 1.87
C THR A 71 -25.45 -4.67 0.43
N GLN A 72 -24.26 -4.16 0.11
CA GLN A 72 -23.70 -4.33 -1.23
C GLN A 72 -23.36 -5.79 -1.53
N MET A 73 -22.79 -6.52 -0.58
CA MET A 73 -22.45 -7.94 -0.76
C MET A 73 -23.70 -8.81 -0.93
N GLU A 74 -24.80 -8.50 -0.21
CA GLU A 74 -26.10 -9.18 -0.38
C GLU A 74 -26.71 -8.89 -1.75
N LYS A 75 -26.55 -7.66 -2.28
CA LYS A 75 -27.05 -7.26 -3.61
C LYS A 75 -26.19 -7.84 -4.74
N LEU A 76 -24.89 -7.65 -4.65
CA LEU A 76 -23.92 -8.02 -5.69
C LEU A 76 -22.49 -7.98 -5.13
N ALA A 77 -21.91 -9.15 -4.87
CA ALA A 77 -20.59 -9.25 -4.28
C ALA A 77 -19.44 -9.02 -5.27
N TYR A 78 -19.63 -9.44 -6.53
CA TYR A 78 -18.59 -9.37 -7.56
C TYR A 78 -19.19 -9.40 -8.97
N VAL A 79 -18.50 -8.71 -9.89
CA VAL A 79 -18.70 -8.84 -11.35
C VAL A 79 -17.35 -9.02 -12.03
N ILE A 80 -17.32 -9.74 -13.14
CA ILE A 80 -16.09 -9.91 -13.92
C ILE A 80 -15.68 -8.59 -14.58
N PRO A 81 -14.36 -8.38 -14.88
CA PRO A 81 -13.84 -7.07 -15.35
C PRO A 81 -14.44 -6.52 -16.65
N VAL A 82 -15.08 -7.35 -17.48
CA VAL A 82 -15.78 -6.90 -18.70
C VAL A 82 -17.19 -6.37 -18.45
N MET A 83 -17.67 -6.50 -17.22
CA MET A 83 -18.96 -5.95 -16.75
C MET A 83 -18.69 -4.78 -15.80
N THR A 84 -19.74 -4.05 -15.47
CA THR A 84 -19.65 -2.92 -14.54
C THR A 84 -20.66 -3.04 -13.41
N SER A 85 -20.44 -2.29 -12.34
CA SER A 85 -21.37 -2.15 -11.21
C SER A 85 -21.46 -0.69 -10.79
N ASP A 86 -22.60 -0.29 -10.23
CA ASP A 86 -22.83 1.08 -9.80
C ASP A 86 -21.74 1.61 -8.88
N PRO A 87 -21.30 0.90 -7.81
CA PRO A 87 -20.25 1.41 -6.93
C PRO A 87 -18.92 1.67 -7.63
N ALA A 88 -18.54 0.86 -8.62
CA ALA A 88 -17.29 1.07 -9.36
C ALA A 88 -17.37 2.31 -10.26
N VAL A 89 -18.49 2.52 -10.93
CA VAL A 89 -18.72 3.70 -11.78
C VAL A 89 -18.77 4.98 -10.95
N GLU A 90 -19.54 5.00 -9.88
CA GLU A 90 -19.68 6.13 -8.98
C GLU A 90 -18.36 6.51 -8.32
N LEU A 91 -17.60 5.53 -7.82
CA LEU A 91 -16.31 5.77 -7.19
C LEU A 91 -15.31 6.33 -8.21
N SER A 92 -15.24 5.77 -9.42
CA SER A 92 -14.32 6.25 -10.45
C SER A 92 -14.61 7.71 -10.85
N ALA A 93 -15.89 8.06 -11.01
CA ALA A 93 -16.30 9.44 -11.29
C ALA A 93 -15.91 10.39 -10.14
N LYS A 94 -16.18 9.98 -8.90
CA LYS A 94 -15.84 10.75 -7.70
C LYS A 94 -14.33 10.96 -7.55
N MET A 95 -13.53 9.96 -7.88
CA MET A 95 -12.05 10.08 -7.85
C MET A 95 -11.55 11.07 -8.88
N LEU A 96 -12.08 11.07 -10.10
CA LEU A 96 -11.69 12.06 -11.14
C LEU A 96 -12.08 13.48 -10.73
N GLU A 97 -13.28 13.66 -10.17
CA GLU A 97 -13.73 14.95 -9.61
C GLU A 97 -12.77 15.47 -8.52
N MET A 98 -12.41 14.61 -7.56
CA MET A 98 -11.50 14.97 -6.46
C MET A 98 -10.08 15.29 -6.93
N LEU A 99 -9.64 14.72 -8.04
CA LEU A 99 -8.33 14.95 -8.66
C LEU A 99 -8.36 16.11 -9.66
N GLU A 100 -9.50 16.79 -9.82
CA GLU A 100 -9.70 17.88 -10.78
C GLU A 100 -9.31 17.46 -12.22
N MET A 101 -9.64 16.23 -12.59
CA MET A 101 -9.33 15.66 -13.90
C MET A 101 -10.58 15.64 -14.78
N ASP A 102 -10.60 16.42 -15.84
CA ASP A 102 -11.70 16.45 -16.81
C ASP A 102 -11.79 15.15 -17.63
N LYS A 103 -10.69 14.45 -17.79
CA LYS A 103 -10.59 13.20 -18.57
C LYS A 103 -9.66 12.22 -17.88
N GLY A 104 -10.02 10.97 -17.88
CA GLY A 104 -9.20 9.91 -17.30
C GLY A 104 -9.98 8.62 -17.10
N HIS A 105 -9.28 7.61 -16.60
CA HIS A 105 -9.85 6.33 -16.22
C HIS A 105 -9.22 5.87 -14.91
N VAL A 106 -10.00 5.21 -14.10
CA VAL A 106 -9.56 4.59 -12.83
C VAL A 106 -9.46 3.08 -13.02
N TYR A 107 -8.33 2.54 -12.67
CA TYR A 107 -8.08 1.10 -12.67
C TYR A 107 -7.98 0.61 -11.21
N PHE A 108 -8.95 -0.17 -10.78
CA PHE A 108 -8.99 -0.72 -9.42
C PHE A 108 -8.13 -1.98 -9.31
N THR A 109 -7.38 -2.09 -8.22
CA THR A 109 -6.54 -3.24 -7.88
C THR A 109 -6.72 -3.62 -6.43
N SER A 110 -6.24 -4.80 -6.04
CA SER A 110 -6.37 -5.29 -4.65
C SER A 110 -5.25 -4.79 -3.73
N SER A 111 -4.20 -4.17 -4.27
CA SER A 111 -3.09 -3.64 -3.48
C SER A 111 -2.31 -2.55 -4.19
N GLY A 112 -1.55 -1.74 -3.43
CA GLY A 112 -0.63 -0.76 -4.00
C GLY A 112 0.49 -1.39 -4.85
N SER A 113 0.92 -2.60 -4.53
CA SER A 113 1.88 -3.35 -5.35
C SER A 113 1.30 -3.67 -6.73
N GLU A 114 0.08 -4.17 -6.79
CA GLU A 114 -0.62 -4.44 -8.06
C GLU A 114 -0.89 -3.17 -8.86
N ALA A 115 -1.22 -2.07 -8.18
CA ALA A 115 -1.41 -0.77 -8.83
C ALA A 115 -0.12 -0.32 -9.52
N ASN A 116 1.02 -0.38 -8.83
CA ASN A 116 2.32 -0.02 -9.39
C ASN A 116 2.76 -0.97 -10.51
N GLU A 117 2.58 -2.29 -10.37
CA GLU A 117 2.85 -3.27 -11.44
C GLU A 117 2.03 -2.96 -12.70
N THR A 118 0.76 -2.62 -12.52
CA THR A 118 -0.12 -2.25 -13.61
C THR A 118 0.32 -0.93 -14.26
N ALA A 119 0.68 0.08 -13.47
CA ALA A 119 1.21 1.34 -13.97
C ALA A 119 2.49 1.15 -14.79
N PHE A 120 3.44 0.30 -14.33
CA PHE A 120 4.67 0.01 -15.08
C PHE A 120 4.37 -0.65 -16.43
N LYS A 121 3.40 -1.57 -16.49
CA LYS A 121 2.97 -2.19 -17.75
C LYS A 121 2.33 -1.19 -18.69
N ILE A 122 1.39 -0.37 -18.18
CA ILE A 122 0.69 0.64 -18.99
C ILE A 122 1.69 1.64 -19.59
N VAL A 123 2.62 2.18 -18.79
CA VAL A 123 3.60 3.16 -19.26
C VAL A 123 4.51 2.56 -20.34
N ARG A 124 4.99 1.33 -20.15
CA ARG A 124 5.81 0.64 -21.16
C ARG A 124 5.05 0.39 -22.45
N GLN A 125 3.81 -0.08 -22.37
CA GLN A 125 2.96 -0.32 -23.51
C GLN A 125 2.62 0.99 -24.25
N TYR A 126 2.29 2.04 -23.52
CA TYR A 126 2.05 3.37 -24.08
C TYR A 126 3.25 3.86 -24.89
N HIS A 127 4.45 3.81 -24.33
CA HIS A 127 5.65 4.26 -25.03
C HIS A 127 5.99 3.39 -26.24
N LEU A 128 5.80 2.08 -26.17
CA LEU A 128 5.96 1.19 -27.32
C LEU A 128 5.02 1.58 -28.46
N GLN A 129 3.73 1.75 -28.16
CA GLN A 129 2.70 2.11 -29.14
C GLN A 129 2.84 3.53 -29.70
N SER A 130 3.44 4.43 -28.89
CA SER A 130 3.73 5.82 -29.31
C SER A 130 5.04 5.97 -30.08
N GLY A 131 5.65 4.89 -30.55
CA GLY A 131 6.89 4.93 -31.33
C GLY A 131 8.17 5.15 -30.52
N ASN A 132 8.11 4.99 -29.20
CA ASN A 132 9.24 5.19 -28.29
C ASN A 132 9.66 3.89 -27.55
N PRO A 133 9.99 2.78 -28.26
CA PRO A 133 10.22 1.47 -27.65
C PRO A 133 11.40 1.42 -26.66
N ARG A 134 12.32 2.39 -26.76
CA ARG A 134 13.46 2.51 -25.83
C ARG A 134 13.13 3.16 -24.48
N LYS A 135 11.95 3.78 -24.34
CA LYS A 135 11.47 4.37 -23.07
C LYS A 135 10.85 3.28 -22.19
N SER A 136 11.65 2.34 -21.73
CA SER A 136 11.22 1.19 -20.90
C SER A 136 11.71 1.26 -19.45
N LYS A 137 12.59 2.22 -19.15
CA LYS A 137 13.16 2.37 -17.80
C LYS A 137 12.20 3.09 -16.88
N ILE A 138 12.16 2.64 -15.63
CA ILE A 138 11.41 3.28 -14.55
C ILE A 138 12.42 3.92 -13.60
N ILE A 139 12.22 5.20 -13.28
CA ILE A 139 13.04 5.94 -12.33
C ILE A 139 12.25 6.09 -11.04
N SER A 140 12.85 5.74 -9.93
CA SER A 140 12.29 5.91 -8.58
C SER A 140 13.30 6.57 -7.66
N ARG A 141 12.88 6.96 -6.46
CA ARG A 141 13.74 7.64 -5.50
C ARG A 141 14.29 6.68 -4.46
N HIS A 142 15.53 6.89 -4.06
CA HIS A 142 16.05 6.28 -2.85
C HIS A 142 15.14 6.60 -1.65
N ARG A 143 15.02 5.69 -0.70
CA ARG A 143 14.20 5.76 0.52
C ARG A 143 12.67 5.68 0.28
N ALA A 144 12.19 5.69 -0.96
CA ALA A 144 10.78 5.49 -1.28
C ALA A 144 10.40 4.01 -1.22
N TYR A 145 9.15 3.73 -0.85
CA TYR A 145 8.55 2.39 -0.86
C TYR A 145 7.50 2.31 -1.96
N HIS A 146 7.57 1.25 -2.78
CA HIS A 146 6.65 1.06 -3.91
C HIS A 146 5.92 -0.28 -3.92
N GLY A 147 6.21 -1.16 -2.99
CA GLY A 147 5.54 -2.46 -2.87
C GLY A 147 6.51 -3.62 -2.62
N ASN A 148 5.97 -4.83 -2.58
CA ASN A 148 6.70 -6.06 -2.25
C ASN A 148 6.61 -7.15 -3.32
N THR A 149 6.01 -6.90 -4.49
CA THR A 149 6.16 -7.76 -5.67
C THR A 149 7.53 -7.52 -6.32
N LEU A 150 7.98 -8.40 -7.18
CA LEU A 150 9.36 -8.36 -7.70
C LEU A 150 9.71 -7.02 -8.37
N ALA A 151 8.86 -6.47 -9.23
CA ALA A 151 9.14 -5.18 -9.88
C ALA A 151 8.95 -4.00 -8.93
N THR A 152 7.93 -4.01 -8.06
CA THR A 152 7.71 -2.93 -7.10
C THR A 152 8.77 -2.92 -5.99
N MET A 153 9.25 -4.08 -5.56
CA MET A 153 10.40 -4.21 -4.66
C MET A 153 11.66 -3.67 -5.33
N THR A 154 11.85 -3.93 -6.62
CA THR A 154 12.96 -3.36 -7.39
C THR A 154 12.87 -1.85 -7.47
N ALA A 155 11.67 -1.28 -7.70
CA ALA A 155 11.42 0.15 -7.70
C ALA A 155 11.62 0.77 -6.30
N THR A 156 11.38 0.01 -5.22
CA THR A 156 11.60 0.47 -3.84
C THR A 156 13.06 0.89 -3.63
N GLY A 157 13.26 2.09 -3.10
CA GLY A 157 14.58 2.68 -2.86
C GLY A 157 15.16 2.41 -1.46
N GLN A 158 14.54 1.52 -0.68
CA GLN A 158 14.98 1.08 0.65
C GLN A 158 15.82 -0.19 0.50
N ALA A 159 17.15 -0.06 0.62
CA ALA A 159 18.09 -1.15 0.35
C ALA A 159 17.85 -2.37 1.25
N GLU A 160 17.56 -2.14 2.51
CA GLU A 160 17.30 -3.18 3.53
C GLU A 160 16.11 -4.10 3.19
N ARG A 161 15.19 -3.65 2.32
CA ARG A 161 14.05 -4.43 1.86
C ARG A 161 14.34 -5.30 0.65
N LYS A 162 15.54 -5.20 0.08
CA LYS A 162 15.95 -5.92 -1.15
C LYS A 162 17.06 -6.94 -0.92
N ILE A 163 17.78 -6.82 0.16
CA ILE A 163 18.88 -7.74 0.49
C ILE A 163 18.37 -9.18 0.60
N GLY A 164 19.00 -10.08 -0.17
CA GLY A 164 18.66 -11.50 -0.19
C GLY A 164 17.50 -11.89 -1.13
N TYR A 165 17.00 -10.95 -1.94
CA TYR A 165 15.93 -11.19 -2.92
C TYR A 165 16.40 -11.05 -4.38
N GLU A 166 17.70 -10.94 -4.60
CA GLU A 166 18.27 -10.89 -5.95
C GLU A 166 18.11 -12.27 -6.68
N PRO A 167 17.98 -12.26 -8.04
CA PRO A 167 18.11 -11.12 -8.95
C PRO A 167 16.84 -10.25 -8.99
N LEU A 168 17.05 -8.93 -9.04
CA LEU A 168 15.96 -7.95 -9.14
C LEU A 168 15.48 -7.79 -10.59
N ALA A 169 14.30 -7.20 -10.79
CA ALA A 169 13.74 -6.94 -12.11
C ALA A 169 14.57 -5.90 -12.88
N PRO A 170 14.84 -6.09 -14.19
CA PRO A 170 15.64 -5.14 -14.96
C PRO A 170 14.89 -3.86 -15.30
N GLY A 171 15.64 -2.77 -15.56
CA GLY A 171 15.12 -1.52 -16.08
C GLY A 171 14.63 -0.53 -15.02
N PHE A 172 15.02 -0.69 -13.76
CA PHE A 172 14.74 0.25 -12.69
C PHE A 172 16.01 1.01 -12.31
N LEU A 173 15.88 2.32 -12.16
CA LEU A 173 16.94 3.25 -11.76
C LEU A 173 16.49 4.02 -10.52
N HIS A 174 17.47 4.47 -9.72
CA HIS A 174 17.18 5.24 -8.52
C HIS A 174 17.92 6.56 -8.55
N VAL A 175 17.23 7.62 -8.13
CA VAL A 175 17.78 8.97 -7.96
C VAL A 175 17.71 9.37 -6.48
N PRO A 176 18.49 10.36 -6.04
CA PRO A 176 18.42 10.85 -4.66
C PRO A 176 17.03 11.34 -4.28
N PRO A 177 16.64 11.24 -3.00
CA PRO A 177 15.37 11.78 -2.52
C PRO A 177 15.49 13.30 -2.33
N PRO A 178 14.46 14.10 -2.61
CA PRO A 178 14.44 15.53 -2.28
C PRO A 178 14.27 15.71 -0.75
N TYR A 179 15.38 15.56 -0.03
CA TYR A 179 15.39 15.59 1.43
C TYR A 179 16.08 16.87 1.96
N PRO A 180 15.40 18.03 1.94
CA PRO A 180 16.00 19.33 2.20
C PRO A 180 16.57 19.49 3.63
N TYR A 181 16.08 18.71 4.60
CA TYR A 181 16.59 18.76 5.97
C TYR A 181 18.09 18.41 6.08
N ARG A 182 18.61 17.55 5.19
CA ARG A 182 20.02 17.14 5.14
C ARG A 182 20.73 17.60 3.86
N ARG A 183 20.26 18.69 3.26
CA ARG A 183 20.94 19.29 2.12
C ARG A 183 22.31 19.84 2.52
N HIS A 184 23.18 20.03 1.55
CA HIS A 184 24.43 20.74 1.76
C HIS A 184 24.15 22.18 2.22
N GLU A 185 24.91 22.68 3.20
CA GLU A 185 24.68 24.00 3.84
C GLU A 185 24.64 25.17 2.84
N LYS A 186 25.39 25.06 1.75
CA LYS A 186 25.47 26.10 0.70
C LYS A 186 24.32 26.11 -0.27
N LEU A 187 23.46 25.07 -0.26
CA LEU A 187 22.33 24.97 -1.19
C LEU A 187 21.06 25.49 -0.56
N THR A 188 20.26 26.21 -1.32
CA THR A 188 18.87 26.47 -0.98
C THR A 188 18.04 25.18 -1.09
N VAL A 189 16.80 25.19 -0.61
CA VAL A 189 15.87 24.04 -0.77
C VAL A 189 15.60 23.76 -2.25
N GLU A 190 15.46 24.80 -3.05
CA GLU A 190 15.18 24.71 -4.48
C GLU A 190 16.38 24.13 -5.25
N GLU A 191 17.59 24.66 -5.03
CA GLU A 191 18.82 24.15 -5.63
C GLU A 191 19.05 22.68 -5.28
N HIS A 192 18.86 22.29 -4.02
CA HIS A 192 18.92 20.87 -3.62
C HIS A 192 17.89 20.01 -4.35
N GLY A 193 16.67 20.51 -4.56
CA GLY A 193 15.64 19.83 -5.33
C GLY A 193 16.02 19.60 -6.79
N LEU A 194 16.76 20.53 -7.39
CA LEU A 194 17.26 20.41 -8.77
C LEU A 194 18.44 19.43 -8.91
N GLU A 195 19.21 19.20 -7.85
CA GLU A 195 20.32 18.23 -7.83
C GLU A 195 19.82 16.76 -7.64
N CYS A 196 18.61 16.57 -7.14
CA CYS A 196 18.02 15.25 -6.87
C CYS A 196 17.28 14.68 -8.07
#